data_f4dce931cb24daffaf23eb6e66045157
#
_entry.id   f4dce931cb24daffaf23eb6e66045157
#
_cell.length_a   1.000
_cell.length_b   1.000
_cell.length_c   1.000
_cell.angle_alpha   90.00
_cell.angle_beta   90.00
_cell.angle_gamma   90.00
#
_symmetry.space_group_name_H-M   'P 1'
#
loop_
_entity.id
_entity.type
_entity.pdbx_description
1 polymer ?
#
loop_
_entity_poly.entity_id
_entity_poly.type
_entity_poly.pdbx_seq_one_letter_code
_entity_poly.pdbx_strand_id
1 'polypeptide(L)'
;VAQAIMEYLDCECTYFPSMADDDPIMSAYSYARRLGVREDFIPVLIKPDETLLECLVMNADPENDADCYEFNPKAVEEYRKKMLSAPVKDGKAVLEELTGQRKEEAEEDDMDWEEEIIGEIDGGINNDRFASYWDSDTNMTVPLILAKIPVKNPWEIFAYLPFGNWNECLDTLELMAVAKYWFEQYDAVPAAMSHDELEFLLPAPVPKEKAIDVAVEQYG
;
A
#
# COMPACT_ATOMS: atom_id res chain seq x y z
N VAL A 1 -5.37 17.11 8.55
CA VAL A 1 -4.73 15.83 8.20
C VAL A 1 -4.23 15.86 6.76
N ALA A 2 -5.08 16.00 5.72
CA ALA A 2 -4.66 15.95 4.32
C ALA A 2 -3.50 16.91 3.99
N GLN A 3 -3.57 18.15 4.48
CA GLN A 3 -2.51 19.14 4.28
C GLN A 3 -1.20 18.67 4.95
N ALA A 4 -1.25 18.11 6.15
CA ALA A 4 -0.08 17.62 6.86
C ALA A 4 0.58 16.42 6.14
N ILE A 5 -0.23 15.50 5.59
CA ILE A 5 0.28 14.40 4.77
C ILE A 5 0.95 14.93 3.49
N MET A 6 0.35 15.91 2.80
CA MET A 6 0.98 16.52 1.62
C MET A 6 2.30 17.23 1.96
N GLU A 7 2.37 17.91 3.11
CA GLU A 7 3.61 18.52 3.61
C GLU A 7 4.66 17.47 3.97
N TYR A 8 4.24 16.38 4.64
CA TYR A 8 5.12 15.25 4.92
C TYR A 8 5.70 14.63 3.65
N LEU A 9 4.88 14.40 2.62
CA LEU A 9 5.31 13.79 1.37
C LEU A 9 6.31 14.63 0.59
N ASP A 10 6.23 15.95 0.67
CA ASP A 10 7.11 16.89 -0.02
C ASP A 10 7.25 16.59 -1.53
N CYS A 11 6.11 16.30 -2.18
CA CYS A 11 6.03 16.03 -3.60
C CYS A 11 4.78 16.66 -4.23
N GLU A 12 4.63 16.57 -5.55
CA GLU A 12 3.44 17.07 -6.23
C GLU A 12 2.21 16.24 -5.83
N CYS A 13 1.22 16.90 -5.24
CA CYS A 13 -0.03 16.31 -4.78
C CYS A 13 -1.24 17.04 -5.35
N THR A 14 -2.31 16.29 -5.62
CA THR A 14 -3.63 16.82 -5.98
C THR A 14 -4.65 16.30 -4.99
N TYR A 15 -5.40 17.20 -4.34
CA TYR A 15 -6.46 16.84 -3.40
C TYR A 15 -7.80 16.72 -4.12
N PHE A 16 -8.54 15.66 -3.83
CA PHE A 16 -9.91 15.42 -4.27
C PHE A 16 -10.82 15.41 -3.05
N PRO A 17 -11.87 16.26 -3.00
CA PRO A 17 -12.89 16.15 -1.97
C PRO A 17 -13.74 14.89 -2.21
N SER A 18 -14.55 14.50 -1.20
CA SER A 18 -15.56 13.48 -1.35
C SER A 18 -16.49 13.78 -2.53
N MET A 19 -16.79 12.79 -3.35
CA MET A 19 -17.63 12.92 -4.56
C MET A 19 -18.45 11.64 -4.81
N ALA A 20 -19.59 11.82 -5.49
CA ALA A 20 -20.50 10.71 -5.82
C ALA A 20 -20.02 9.87 -7.02
N ASP A 21 -19.04 10.34 -7.77
CA ASP A 21 -18.49 9.69 -8.96
C ASP A 21 -16.97 9.80 -8.93
N ASP A 22 -16.28 8.67 -9.05
CA ASP A 22 -14.82 8.60 -9.04
C ASP A 22 -14.15 8.77 -10.41
N ASP A 23 -14.90 8.98 -11.50
CA ASP A 23 -14.35 9.20 -12.85
C ASP A 23 -13.28 10.30 -12.89
N PRO A 24 -13.43 11.44 -12.19
CA PRO A 24 -12.37 12.46 -12.14
C PRO A 24 -11.07 11.95 -11.49
N ILE A 25 -11.19 11.17 -10.40
CA ILE A 25 -10.06 10.58 -9.68
C ILE A 25 -9.35 9.57 -10.58
N MET A 26 -10.10 8.62 -11.15
CA MET A 26 -9.57 7.56 -12.02
C MET A 26 -8.94 8.14 -13.29
N SER A 27 -9.52 9.19 -13.86
CA SER A 27 -8.96 9.91 -15.01
C SER A 27 -7.63 10.58 -14.67
N ALA A 28 -7.55 11.27 -13.52
CA ALA A 28 -6.33 11.92 -13.06
C ALA A 28 -5.24 10.87 -12.73
N TYR A 29 -5.59 9.80 -12.03
CA TYR A 29 -4.69 8.70 -11.72
C TYR A 29 -4.13 8.03 -12.99
N SER A 30 -5.01 7.70 -13.95
CA SER A 30 -4.61 7.12 -15.23
C SER A 30 -3.71 8.06 -16.06
N TYR A 31 -3.97 9.36 -16.00
CA TYR A 31 -3.10 10.35 -16.62
C TYR A 31 -1.73 10.41 -15.93
N ALA A 32 -1.71 10.48 -14.59
CA ALA A 32 -0.48 10.50 -13.82
C ALA A 32 0.37 9.24 -14.06
N ARG A 33 -0.22 8.05 -14.15
CA ARG A 33 0.50 6.81 -14.51
C ARG A 33 1.23 6.90 -15.85
N ARG A 34 0.56 7.42 -16.89
CA ARG A 34 1.20 7.59 -18.21
C ARG A 34 2.32 8.62 -18.17
N LEU A 35 2.17 9.65 -17.35
CA LEU A 35 3.17 10.71 -17.20
C LEU A 35 4.37 10.21 -16.38
N GLY A 36 4.14 9.48 -15.31
CA GLY A 36 5.16 8.95 -14.39
C GLY A 36 6.22 8.09 -15.08
N VAL A 37 5.82 7.33 -16.11
CA VAL A 37 6.77 6.55 -16.96
C VAL A 37 7.83 7.44 -17.63
N ARG A 38 7.52 8.72 -17.88
CA ARG A 38 8.42 9.67 -18.54
C ARG A 38 9.14 10.59 -17.58
N GLU A 39 8.55 10.85 -16.42
CA GLU A 39 9.00 11.85 -15.45
C GLU A 39 9.56 11.23 -14.17
N ASP A 40 9.74 9.89 -14.16
CA ASP A 40 10.32 9.13 -13.05
C ASP A 40 9.57 9.34 -11.71
N PHE A 41 8.24 9.15 -11.71
CA PHE A 41 7.46 9.09 -10.48
C PHE A 41 6.39 7.99 -10.52
N ILE A 42 5.96 7.54 -9.36
CA ILE A 42 4.86 6.57 -9.18
C ILE A 42 3.68 7.31 -8.55
N PRO A 43 2.49 7.35 -9.20
CA PRO A 43 1.30 7.93 -8.61
C PRO A 43 0.64 6.98 -7.63
N VAL A 44 0.23 7.50 -6.47
CA VAL A 44 -0.50 6.75 -5.44
C VAL A 44 -1.71 7.59 -4.99
N LEU A 45 -2.87 6.94 -4.86
CA LEU A 45 -4.05 7.50 -4.21
C LEU A 45 -3.96 7.22 -2.71
N ILE A 46 -4.10 8.24 -1.89
CA ILE A 46 -3.94 8.14 -0.44
C ILE A 46 -5.20 8.66 0.22
N LYS A 47 -5.82 7.82 1.06
CA LYS A 47 -6.88 8.22 1.99
C LYS A 47 -6.25 8.92 3.18
N PRO A 48 -6.43 10.25 3.34
CA PRO A 48 -5.79 10.98 4.42
C PRO A 48 -6.57 10.80 5.72
N ASP A 49 -6.00 10.05 6.65
CA ASP A 49 -6.50 9.92 8.01
C ASP A 49 -5.41 10.17 9.06
N GLU A 50 -5.79 10.35 10.32
CA GLU A 50 -4.88 10.68 11.42
C GLU A 50 -3.93 9.52 11.69
N THR A 51 -4.43 8.29 11.72
CA THR A 51 -3.64 7.08 11.97
C THR A 51 -2.54 6.90 10.92
N LEU A 52 -2.87 7.13 9.63
CA LEU A 52 -1.84 7.09 8.58
C LEU A 52 -0.73 8.11 8.84
N LEU A 53 -1.09 9.37 9.15
CA LEU A 53 -0.08 10.41 9.43
C LEU A 53 0.77 10.05 10.65
N GLU A 54 0.17 9.53 11.73
CA GLU A 54 0.88 9.05 12.90
C GLU A 54 1.88 7.94 12.53
N CYS A 55 1.46 6.92 11.77
CA CYS A 55 2.35 5.86 11.29
C CYS A 55 3.51 6.41 10.47
N LEU A 56 3.24 7.31 9.53
CA LEU A 56 4.28 7.92 8.69
C LEU A 56 5.33 8.67 9.52
N VAL A 57 4.88 9.47 10.50
CA VAL A 57 5.77 10.26 11.36
C VAL A 57 6.53 9.34 12.31
N MET A 58 5.88 8.42 13.01
CA MET A 58 6.52 7.52 13.96
C MET A 58 7.62 6.66 13.32
N ASN A 59 7.42 6.21 12.08
CA ASN A 59 8.44 5.42 11.38
C ASN A 59 9.60 6.27 10.86
N ALA A 60 9.33 7.47 10.33
CA ALA A 60 10.34 8.29 9.68
C ALA A 60 11.05 9.25 10.66
N ASP A 61 10.41 9.62 11.76
CA ASP A 61 10.94 10.55 12.74
C ASP A 61 10.41 10.23 14.17
N PRO A 62 10.84 9.11 14.75
CA PRO A 62 10.31 8.60 16.02
C PRO A 62 10.62 9.50 17.24
N GLU A 63 11.43 10.55 17.07
CA GLU A 63 11.72 11.54 18.12
C GLU A 63 10.73 12.71 18.14
N ASN A 64 9.85 12.81 17.13
CA ASN A 64 8.82 13.85 17.05
C ASN A 64 7.46 13.38 17.58
N ASP A 65 6.61 14.34 17.86
CA ASP A 65 5.25 14.12 18.37
C ASP A 65 4.25 14.03 17.20
N ALA A 66 3.89 12.80 16.84
CA ALA A 66 2.93 12.53 15.79
C ALA A 66 1.53 13.08 16.11
N ASP A 67 1.12 13.12 17.39
CA ASP A 67 -0.19 13.64 17.82
C ASP A 67 -0.38 15.12 17.46
N CYS A 68 0.72 15.87 17.36
CA CYS A 68 0.74 17.26 16.96
C CYS A 68 0.96 17.47 15.46
N TYR A 69 1.06 16.40 14.65
CA TYR A 69 1.43 16.43 13.23
C TYR A 69 2.79 17.11 12.96
N GLU A 70 3.66 17.10 13.97
CA GLU A 70 4.98 17.68 13.88
C GLU A 70 6.00 16.61 13.47
N PHE A 71 6.83 16.93 12.51
CA PHE A 71 7.96 16.10 12.09
C PHE A 71 9.15 16.94 11.67
N ASN A 72 10.34 16.36 11.74
CA ASN A 72 11.56 17.00 11.27
C ASN A 72 11.81 16.61 9.80
N PRO A 73 11.68 17.53 8.84
CA PRO A 73 11.88 17.23 7.42
C PRO A 73 13.24 16.60 7.10
N LYS A 74 14.29 16.90 7.89
CA LYS A 74 15.61 16.31 7.70
C LYS A 74 15.64 14.83 8.13
N ALA A 75 14.99 14.50 9.26
CA ALA A 75 14.88 13.11 9.70
C ALA A 75 14.11 12.28 8.68
N VAL A 76 13.01 12.80 8.17
CA VAL A 76 12.22 12.17 7.10
C VAL A 76 13.05 11.98 5.82
N GLU A 77 13.83 12.99 5.40
CA GLU A 77 14.72 12.87 4.23
C GLU A 77 15.83 11.81 4.46
N GLU A 78 16.43 11.78 5.64
CA GLU A 78 17.44 10.78 6.01
C GLU A 78 16.86 9.37 6.05
N TYR A 79 15.65 9.22 6.60
CA TYR A 79 14.91 7.95 6.58
C TYR A 79 14.68 7.45 5.14
N ARG A 80 14.14 8.30 4.25
CA ARG A 80 13.93 7.96 2.84
C ARG A 80 15.20 7.51 2.16
N LYS A 81 16.30 8.25 2.33
CA LYS A 81 17.62 7.87 1.79
C LYS A 81 18.10 6.53 2.32
N LYS A 82 17.92 6.27 3.61
CA LYS A 82 18.27 5.01 4.25
C LYS A 82 17.47 3.85 3.64
N MET A 83 16.14 3.98 3.52
CA MET A 83 15.29 2.95 2.94
C MET A 83 15.62 2.68 1.47
N LEU A 84 15.75 3.72 0.65
CA LEU A 84 16.08 3.61 -0.78
C LEU A 84 17.49 3.07 -1.06
N SER A 85 18.43 3.20 -0.12
CA SER A 85 19.78 2.67 -0.25
C SER A 85 19.96 1.27 0.33
N ALA A 86 18.99 0.79 1.10
CA ALA A 86 19.06 -0.54 1.70
C ALA A 86 18.88 -1.64 0.63
N PRO A 87 19.55 -2.79 0.77
CA PRO A 87 19.31 -3.93 -0.11
C PRO A 87 17.87 -4.44 0.13
N VAL A 88 17.13 -4.64 -0.96
CA VAL A 88 15.78 -5.20 -0.89
C VAL A 88 15.88 -6.68 -0.53
N LYS A 89 15.14 -7.12 0.51
CA LYS A 89 15.03 -8.51 0.96
C LYS A 89 14.40 -9.39 -0.15
N ASP A 90 14.44 -10.71 0.04
CA ASP A 90 13.66 -11.64 -0.78
C ASP A 90 12.19 -11.61 -0.36
N GLY A 91 11.33 -11.02 -1.17
CA GLY A 91 9.90 -10.87 -0.85
C GLY A 91 9.16 -12.20 -0.78
N LYS A 92 9.58 -13.19 -1.57
CA LYS A 92 8.99 -14.53 -1.49
C LYS A 92 9.30 -15.20 -0.14
N ALA A 93 10.52 -15.06 0.34
CA ALA A 93 10.91 -15.60 1.65
C ALA A 93 10.14 -14.93 2.80
N VAL A 94 9.89 -13.61 2.70
CA VAL A 94 9.05 -12.89 3.67
C VAL A 94 7.63 -13.46 3.69
N LEU A 95 7.00 -13.64 2.53
CA LEU A 95 5.64 -14.20 2.43
C LEU A 95 5.57 -15.67 2.90
N GLU A 96 6.58 -16.47 2.61
CA GLU A 96 6.67 -17.86 3.11
C GLU A 96 6.78 -17.92 4.64
N GLU A 97 7.52 -17.00 5.26
CA GLU A 97 7.63 -16.88 6.71
C GLU A 97 6.28 -16.50 7.35
N LEU A 98 5.61 -15.47 6.82
CA LEU A 98 4.29 -15.04 7.30
C LEU A 98 3.23 -16.13 7.16
N THR A 99 3.16 -16.76 5.99
CA THR A 99 2.24 -17.90 5.76
C THR A 99 2.53 -19.06 6.72
N GLY A 100 3.80 -19.27 7.04
CA GLY A 100 4.20 -20.28 8.03
C GLY A 100 3.66 -19.96 9.43
N GLN A 101 3.78 -18.71 9.86
CA GLN A 101 3.24 -18.23 11.14
C GLN A 101 1.72 -18.39 11.20
N ARG A 102 0.99 -18.01 10.14
CA ARG A 102 -0.48 -18.19 10.07
C ARG A 102 -0.91 -19.66 10.14
N LYS A 103 -0.12 -20.57 9.57
CA LYS A 103 -0.39 -22.01 9.67
C LYS A 103 -0.19 -22.53 11.09
N GLU A 104 0.88 -22.08 11.77
CA GLU A 104 1.12 -22.43 13.16
C GLU A 104 -0.01 -21.91 14.07
N GLU A 105 -0.47 -20.68 13.87
CA GLU A 105 -1.61 -20.10 14.58
C GLU A 105 -2.91 -20.88 14.33
N ALA A 106 -3.19 -21.27 13.09
CA ALA A 106 -4.36 -22.08 12.76
C ALA A 106 -4.31 -23.47 13.47
N GLU A 107 -3.13 -24.11 13.51
CA GLU A 107 -2.94 -25.36 14.24
C GLU A 107 -3.15 -25.20 15.75
N GLU A 108 -2.69 -24.10 16.35
CA GLU A 108 -2.89 -23.78 17.78
C GLU A 108 -4.37 -23.57 18.11
N ASP A 109 -5.13 -23.03 17.17
CA ASP A 109 -6.58 -22.79 17.29
C ASP A 109 -7.45 -24.00 16.88
N ASP A 110 -6.84 -25.17 16.62
CA ASP A 110 -7.51 -26.39 16.15
C ASP A 110 -8.28 -26.19 14.81
N MET A 111 -7.82 -25.27 13.94
CA MET A 111 -8.42 -25.00 12.62
C MET A 111 -7.74 -25.80 11.51
N ASP A 112 -8.53 -26.34 10.57
CA ASP A 112 -8.00 -27.00 9.38
C ASP A 112 -7.65 -25.97 8.31
N TRP A 113 -6.36 -25.91 7.95
CA TRP A 113 -5.85 -24.93 6.99
C TRP A 113 -6.51 -25.02 5.61
N GLU A 114 -6.71 -26.23 5.10
CA GLU A 114 -7.25 -26.45 3.74
C GLU A 114 -8.76 -26.29 3.70
N GLU A 115 -9.49 -26.75 4.73
CA GLU A 115 -10.95 -26.75 4.74
C GLU A 115 -11.55 -25.46 5.30
N GLU A 116 -10.89 -24.82 6.30
CA GLU A 116 -11.45 -23.69 7.04
C GLU A 116 -10.82 -22.34 6.65
N ILE A 117 -9.52 -22.33 6.29
CA ILE A 117 -8.82 -21.08 5.92
C ILE A 117 -8.82 -20.86 4.40
N ILE A 118 -8.36 -21.84 3.62
CA ILE A 118 -8.31 -21.68 2.15
C ILE A 118 -9.70 -21.78 1.53
N GLY A 119 -10.48 -22.80 1.90
CA GLY A 119 -11.81 -23.05 1.34
C GLY A 119 -11.79 -23.32 -0.17
N GLU A 120 -12.93 -23.06 -0.81
CA GLU A 120 -13.12 -23.29 -2.25
C GLU A 120 -13.21 -21.96 -3.03
N ILE A 121 -12.69 -21.95 -4.26
CA ILE A 121 -12.85 -20.79 -5.17
C ILE A 121 -14.29 -20.77 -5.70
N ASP A 122 -15.09 -19.81 -5.27
CA ASP A 122 -16.46 -19.55 -5.74
C ASP A 122 -16.51 -18.43 -6.79
N GLY A 123 -15.67 -18.53 -7.78
CA GLY A 123 -15.63 -17.54 -8.86
C GLY A 123 -15.04 -16.21 -8.41
N GLY A 124 -15.09 -15.24 -9.33
CA GLY A 124 -14.64 -13.86 -9.07
C GLY A 124 -14.94 -13.00 -10.28
N ILE A 125 -15.12 -11.71 -10.06
CA ILE A 125 -15.23 -10.71 -11.11
C ILE A 125 -13.99 -9.85 -11.14
N ASN A 126 -13.55 -9.49 -12.33
CA ASN A 126 -12.50 -8.49 -12.47
C ASN A 126 -13.00 -7.14 -11.96
N ASN A 127 -12.25 -6.53 -11.05
CA ASN A 127 -12.53 -5.17 -10.59
C ASN A 127 -11.54 -4.21 -11.26
N ASP A 128 -12.04 -3.24 -12.00
CA ASP A 128 -11.26 -2.22 -12.70
C ASP A 128 -11.19 -0.89 -11.94
N ARG A 129 -11.79 -0.83 -10.74
CA ARG A 129 -11.80 0.32 -9.85
C ARG A 129 -11.35 -0.06 -8.44
N PHE A 130 -10.78 0.88 -7.73
CA PHE A 130 -10.39 0.70 -6.34
C PHE A 130 -11.61 0.73 -5.42
N ALA A 131 -11.60 -0.11 -4.40
CA ALA A 131 -12.69 -0.24 -3.44
C ALA A 131 -12.43 0.50 -2.12
N SER A 132 -11.16 0.62 -1.71
CA SER A 132 -10.73 1.13 -0.40
C SER A 132 -11.14 2.57 -0.09
N TYR A 133 -11.45 3.36 -1.10
CA TYR A 133 -11.82 4.76 -0.91
C TYR A 133 -13.34 5.05 -1.03
N TRP A 134 -14.18 4.02 -1.13
CA TRP A 134 -15.63 4.18 -1.12
C TRP A 134 -16.17 4.06 0.30
N ASP A 135 -17.00 5.03 0.67
CA ASP A 135 -17.78 4.99 1.91
C ASP A 135 -19.13 4.32 1.62
N SER A 136 -19.34 3.14 2.19
CA SER A 136 -20.56 2.33 1.98
C SER A 136 -21.83 2.98 2.53
N ASP A 137 -21.72 3.85 3.53
CA ASP A 137 -22.87 4.49 4.16
C ASP A 137 -23.41 5.66 3.31
N THR A 138 -22.50 6.40 2.69
CA THR A 138 -22.83 7.57 1.88
C THR A 138 -22.88 7.29 0.39
N ASN A 139 -22.32 6.18 -0.10
CA ASN A 139 -22.05 5.89 -1.50
C ASN A 139 -21.27 7.02 -2.20
N MET A 140 -20.35 7.63 -1.47
CA MET A 140 -19.43 8.64 -1.98
C MET A 140 -17.99 8.19 -1.77
N THR A 141 -17.06 8.71 -2.55
CA THR A 141 -15.65 8.53 -2.21
C THR A 141 -15.33 9.27 -0.93
N VAL A 142 -14.39 8.79 -0.15
CA VAL A 142 -13.73 9.60 0.87
C VAL A 142 -12.85 10.67 0.22
N PRO A 143 -12.42 11.73 0.94
CA PRO A 143 -11.38 12.62 0.42
C PRO A 143 -10.09 11.86 0.09
N LEU A 144 -9.42 12.22 -1.00
CA LEU A 144 -8.20 11.56 -1.46
C LEU A 144 -7.10 12.56 -1.82
N ILE A 145 -5.87 12.09 -1.69
CA ILE A 145 -4.67 12.75 -2.24
C ILE A 145 -4.12 11.86 -3.35
N LEU A 146 -3.97 12.40 -4.55
CA LEU A 146 -3.15 11.79 -5.60
C LEU A 146 -1.74 12.37 -5.48
N ALA A 147 -0.80 11.57 -4.97
CA ALA A 147 0.60 11.93 -4.80
C ALA A 147 1.44 11.38 -5.95
N LYS A 148 2.38 12.18 -6.46
CA LYS A 148 3.39 11.76 -7.44
C LYS A 148 4.70 11.48 -6.71
N ILE A 149 4.86 10.27 -6.21
CA ILE A 149 6.03 9.87 -5.42
C ILE A 149 7.28 9.82 -6.32
N PRO A 150 8.34 10.60 -6.04
CA PRO A 150 9.51 10.74 -6.94
C PRO A 150 10.48 9.54 -6.82
N VAL A 151 10.00 8.36 -7.22
CA VAL A 151 10.76 7.11 -7.26
C VAL A 151 10.56 6.43 -8.62
N LYS A 152 11.51 5.55 -9.00
CA LYS A 152 11.48 4.85 -10.28
C LYS A 152 10.79 3.50 -10.22
N ASN A 153 11.02 2.78 -9.13
CA ASN A 153 10.49 1.45 -8.96
C ASN A 153 9.22 1.50 -8.09
N PRO A 154 8.14 0.79 -8.45
CA PRO A 154 6.87 0.87 -7.73
C PRO A 154 6.97 0.53 -6.24
N TRP A 155 7.81 -0.42 -5.86
CA TRP A 155 8.00 -0.81 -4.47
C TRP A 155 8.74 0.24 -3.63
N GLU A 156 9.44 1.19 -4.24
CA GLU A 156 10.17 2.26 -3.54
C GLU A 156 9.23 3.30 -2.90
N ILE A 157 7.93 3.30 -3.24
CA ILE A 157 6.96 4.22 -2.64
C ILE A 157 6.91 4.09 -1.11
N PHE A 158 7.16 2.91 -0.56
CA PHE A 158 7.14 2.67 0.89
C PHE A 158 8.25 3.42 1.65
N ALA A 159 9.31 3.86 0.98
CA ALA A 159 10.26 4.79 1.59
C ALA A 159 9.66 6.18 1.87
N TYR A 160 8.62 6.57 1.13
CA TYR A 160 7.85 7.80 1.33
C TYR A 160 6.59 7.59 2.16
N LEU A 161 6.07 6.37 2.17
CA LEU A 161 4.83 5.96 2.79
C LEU A 161 5.06 4.77 3.73
N PRO A 162 5.85 4.96 4.83
CA PRO A 162 6.14 3.91 5.80
C PRO A 162 4.96 3.71 6.77
N PHE A 163 3.83 3.19 6.28
CA PHE A 163 2.60 3.04 7.06
C PHE A 163 2.57 1.79 7.95
N GLY A 164 3.44 0.81 7.71
CA GLY A 164 3.52 -0.45 8.46
C GLY A 164 4.25 -0.34 9.80
N ASN A 165 4.83 -1.46 10.25
CA ASN A 165 5.59 -1.58 11.51
C ASN A 165 4.73 -1.33 12.78
N TRP A 166 3.46 -1.69 12.72
CA TRP A 166 2.53 -1.67 13.86
C TRP A 166 1.58 -2.88 13.76
N ASN A 167 1.14 -3.39 14.90
CA ASN A 167 0.48 -4.69 15.00
C ASN A 167 1.32 -5.76 14.28
N GLU A 168 0.74 -6.49 13.33
CA GLU A 168 1.40 -7.53 12.54
C GLU A 168 1.79 -7.03 11.13
N CYS A 169 1.64 -5.73 10.86
CA CYS A 169 2.00 -5.17 9.57
C CYS A 169 3.52 -5.12 9.39
N LEU A 170 3.97 -5.52 8.22
CA LEU A 170 5.36 -5.54 7.80
C LEU A 170 6.08 -4.20 7.97
N ASP A 171 7.37 -4.24 8.23
CA ASP A 171 8.22 -3.03 8.18
C ASP A 171 8.40 -2.52 6.75
N THR A 172 8.94 -1.32 6.60
CA THR A 172 9.13 -0.68 5.29
C THR A 172 9.97 -1.52 4.32
N LEU A 173 11.03 -2.19 4.79
CA LEU A 173 11.90 -2.99 3.91
C LEU A 173 11.22 -4.30 3.50
N GLU A 174 10.38 -4.85 4.35
CA GLU A 174 9.57 -6.02 4.06
C GLU A 174 8.44 -5.69 3.08
N LEU A 175 7.73 -4.57 3.30
CA LEU A 175 6.75 -4.06 2.34
C LEU A 175 7.37 -3.82 0.95
N MET A 176 8.57 -3.23 0.90
CA MET A 176 9.32 -3.06 -0.36
C MET A 176 9.68 -4.40 -1.00
N ALA A 177 10.06 -5.39 -0.20
CA ALA A 177 10.41 -6.72 -0.68
C ALA A 177 9.22 -7.47 -1.28
N VAL A 178 8.08 -7.48 -0.57
CA VAL A 178 6.84 -8.11 -1.02
C VAL A 178 6.30 -7.40 -2.28
N ALA A 179 6.23 -6.08 -2.27
CA ALA A 179 5.76 -5.33 -3.44
C ALA A 179 6.66 -5.53 -4.66
N LYS A 180 7.98 -5.65 -4.48
CA LYS A 180 8.92 -5.98 -5.55
C LYS A 180 8.64 -7.38 -6.10
N TYR A 181 8.46 -8.37 -5.24
CA TYR A 181 8.14 -9.75 -5.64
C TYR A 181 6.84 -9.80 -6.46
N TRP A 182 5.75 -9.15 -6.00
CA TRP A 182 4.50 -9.11 -6.75
C TRP A 182 4.61 -8.29 -8.05
N PHE A 183 5.44 -7.26 -8.09
CA PHE A 183 5.75 -6.58 -9.35
C PHE A 183 6.46 -7.51 -10.33
N GLU A 184 7.46 -8.25 -9.91
CA GLU A 184 8.21 -9.19 -10.74
C GLU A 184 7.38 -10.39 -11.21
N GLN A 185 6.37 -10.80 -10.43
CA GLN A 185 5.51 -11.94 -10.77
C GLN A 185 4.28 -11.55 -11.60
N TYR A 186 3.68 -10.39 -11.30
CA TYR A 186 2.35 -10.03 -11.80
C TYR A 186 2.28 -8.60 -12.38
N ASP A 187 3.38 -7.88 -12.47
CA ASP A 187 3.42 -6.44 -12.77
C ASP A 187 2.51 -5.61 -11.83
N ALA A 188 2.31 -6.10 -10.60
CA ALA A 188 1.47 -5.45 -9.60
C ALA A 188 2.12 -4.17 -9.09
N VAL A 189 1.40 -3.05 -9.14
CA VAL A 189 1.88 -1.73 -8.71
C VAL A 189 1.01 -1.24 -7.56
N PRO A 190 1.59 -0.86 -6.39
CA PRO A 190 0.83 -0.20 -5.34
C PRO A 190 0.12 1.03 -5.88
N ALA A 191 -1.15 1.20 -5.62
CA ALA A 191 -1.98 2.18 -6.32
C ALA A 191 -2.88 3.03 -5.42
N ALA A 192 -3.50 2.43 -4.40
CA ALA A 192 -4.29 3.15 -3.40
C ALA A 192 -3.97 2.63 -2.00
N MET A 193 -4.02 3.51 -0.99
CA MET A 193 -3.72 3.13 0.39
C MET A 193 -4.42 4.00 1.42
N SER A 194 -4.64 3.40 2.59
CA SER A 194 -4.98 4.04 3.86
C SER A 194 -3.96 3.63 4.93
N HIS A 195 -4.31 3.76 6.21
CA HIS A 195 -3.48 3.23 7.31
C HIS A 195 -3.55 1.71 7.44
N ASP A 196 -4.58 1.07 6.91
CA ASP A 196 -4.90 -0.36 7.08
C ASP A 196 -5.22 -1.10 5.77
N GLU A 197 -5.32 -0.39 4.64
CA GLU A 197 -5.62 -0.97 3.34
C GLU A 197 -4.56 -0.58 2.31
N LEU A 198 -4.20 -1.54 1.47
CA LEU A 198 -3.27 -1.34 0.35
C LEU A 198 -3.81 -2.06 -0.89
N GLU A 199 -4.13 -1.30 -1.93
CA GLU A 199 -4.56 -1.87 -3.20
C GLU A 199 -3.46 -1.80 -4.26
N PHE A 200 -3.31 -2.91 -4.99
CA PHE A 200 -2.42 -3.01 -6.12
C PHE A 200 -3.20 -2.99 -7.43
N LEU A 201 -2.66 -2.30 -8.41
CA LEU A 201 -3.15 -2.35 -9.78
C LEU A 201 -2.33 -3.36 -10.59
N LEU A 202 -3.01 -4.32 -11.20
CA LEU A 202 -2.44 -5.31 -12.11
C LEU A 202 -2.85 -5.01 -13.55
N PRO A 203 -1.99 -5.25 -14.55
CA PRO A 203 -2.34 -5.07 -15.97
C PRO A 203 -3.35 -6.10 -16.47
N ALA A 204 -3.44 -7.26 -15.81
CA ALA A 204 -4.36 -8.35 -16.11
C ALA A 204 -4.69 -9.10 -14.82
N PRO A 205 -5.84 -9.78 -14.75
CA PRO A 205 -6.16 -10.66 -13.62
C PRO A 205 -5.10 -11.75 -13.45
N VAL A 206 -4.85 -12.12 -12.19
CA VAL A 206 -3.99 -13.27 -11.87
C VAL A 206 -4.56 -14.54 -12.53
N PRO A 207 -3.73 -15.39 -13.16
CA PRO A 207 -4.17 -16.66 -13.71
C PRO A 207 -4.91 -17.51 -12.66
N LYS A 208 -6.01 -18.17 -13.07
CA LYS A 208 -6.87 -18.92 -12.14
C LYS A 208 -6.10 -19.95 -11.30
N GLU A 209 -5.13 -20.60 -11.94
CA GLU A 209 -4.24 -21.60 -11.29
C GLU A 209 -3.30 -21.01 -10.23
N LYS A 210 -3.15 -19.69 -10.20
CA LYS A 210 -2.35 -18.93 -9.23
C LYS A 210 -3.19 -18.18 -8.20
N ALA A 211 -4.50 -18.17 -8.35
CA ALA A 211 -5.38 -17.32 -7.54
C ALA A 211 -5.33 -17.70 -6.05
N ILE A 212 -5.30 -19.01 -5.73
CA ILE A 212 -5.17 -19.47 -4.33
C ILE A 212 -3.80 -19.10 -3.78
N ASP A 213 -2.71 -19.35 -4.51
CA ASP A 213 -1.36 -19.02 -4.06
C ASP A 213 -1.27 -17.53 -3.67
N VAL A 214 -1.79 -16.64 -4.55
CA VAL A 214 -1.78 -15.19 -4.28
C VAL A 214 -2.69 -14.80 -3.11
N ALA A 215 -3.86 -15.45 -2.96
CA ALA A 215 -4.74 -15.21 -1.83
C ALA A 215 -4.08 -15.61 -0.50
N VAL A 216 -3.36 -16.73 -0.49
CA VAL A 216 -2.57 -17.19 0.68
C VAL A 216 -1.42 -16.21 0.98
N GLU A 217 -0.70 -15.73 -0.06
CA GLU A 217 0.33 -14.69 0.10
C GLU A 217 -0.23 -13.38 0.68
N GLN A 218 -1.48 -13.02 0.38
CA GLN A 218 -2.14 -11.82 0.92
C GLN A 218 -2.69 -12.03 2.33
N TYR A 219 -2.99 -13.25 2.71
CA TYR A 219 -3.49 -13.60 4.03
C TYR A 219 -2.36 -13.65 5.08
N GLY A 220 -1.17 -14.10 4.69
CA GLY A 220 0.03 -14.10 5.56
C GLY A 220 0.48 -12.70 5.89
#